data_5dfe92113a5811ea0c20a247120b87dc
#
_entry.id   5dfe92113a5811ea0c20a247120b87dc
#
_cell.length_a   1.000
_cell.length_b   1.000
_cell.length_c   1.000
_cell.angle_alpha   90.00
_cell.angle_beta   90.00
_cell.angle_gamma   90.00
#
_symmetry.space_group_name_H-M   'P 1'
#
loop_
_entity.id
_entity.type
_entity.pdbx_description
1 polymer ?
#
loop_
_entity_poly.entity_id
_entity_poly.type
_entity_poly.pdbx_seq_one_letter_code
_entity_poly.pdbx_strand_id
1 'polypeptide(L)'
;MEYRQPFEGKYGISQYFWLTEWSKNHTGIDYLCPSGTPVLASEAGTVIFAGWKDGGYGYTVFIRHPDGMVTIYEHLLKDIPVQLGQKVLRSQVIGWSGSTGNSTGPHLHFEMRDANNKAVNPMYYLHSSIEQPIPAPKPVLKGADELGENVEVVCTAGAKAWNDNFSSFGVLPQGTKLINTGETQERNGFTYCLCYAEPVWVAVNDGETQILENVE
;
A
#
# COMPACT_ATOMS: atom_id res chain seq x y z
N MET A 1 2.01 -4.59 15.88
CA MET A 1 0.89 -3.64 16.15
C MET A 1 0.08 -3.55 14.87
N GLU A 2 -1.23 -3.45 14.95
CA GLU A 2 -2.12 -3.37 13.79
C GLU A 2 -2.51 -1.93 13.53
N TYR A 3 -2.30 -1.45 12.32
CA TYR A 3 -2.66 -0.09 11.90
C TYR A 3 -3.96 -0.12 11.10
N ARG A 4 -4.83 0.86 11.34
CA ARG A 4 -6.04 1.05 10.54
C ARG A 4 -5.79 2.01 9.37
N GLN A 5 -6.69 1.99 8.38
CA GLN A 5 -6.73 3.04 7.36
C GLN A 5 -6.94 4.42 8.00
N PRO A 6 -6.26 5.46 7.46
CA PRO A 6 -6.27 6.81 8.05
C PRO A 6 -7.55 7.61 7.79
N PHE A 7 -8.66 6.97 7.47
CA PHE A 7 -9.97 7.57 7.20
C PHE A 7 -11.08 6.55 7.40
N GLU A 8 -12.33 7.02 7.39
CA GLU A 8 -13.53 6.17 7.28
C GLU A 8 -13.94 6.03 5.80
N GLY A 9 -14.57 4.91 5.46
CA GLY A 9 -15.04 4.64 4.10
C GLY A 9 -13.98 4.02 3.20
N LYS A 10 -14.21 4.11 1.88
CA LYS A 10 -13.34 3.54 0.85
C LYS A 10 -12.98 4.62 -0.17
N TYR A 11 -11.70 4.80 -0.40
CA TYR A 11 -11.18 5.70 -1.43
C TYR A 11 -10.28 4.93 -2.38
N GLY A 12 -10.31 5.29 -3.65
CA GLY A 12 -9.39 4.75 -4.64
C GLY A 12 -7.96 5.17 -4.34
N ILE A 13 -7.01 4.43 -4.88
CA ILE A 13 -5.58 4.72 -4.77
C ILE A 13 -5.11 5.23 -6.14
N SER A 14 -4.57 6.44 -6.19
CA SER A 14 -3.95 7.01 -7.39
C SER A 14 -2.49 6.62 -7.52
N GLN A 15 -1.80 6.39 -6.39
CA GLN A 15 -0.40 6.06 -6.39
C GLN A 15 -0.05 5.11 -5.23
N TYR A 16 0.61 4.00 -5.55
CA TYR A 16 1.10 3.03 -4.58
C TYR A 16 2.54 3.33 -4.16
N PHE A 17 2.96 2.77 -3.03
CA PHE A 17 4.35 2.79 -2.58
C PHE A 17 5.27 2.18 -3.65
N TRP A 18 6.32 2.91 -4.07
CA TRP A 18 7.32 2.51 -5.07
C TRP A 18 6.83 2.19 -6.49
N LEU A 19 5.56 2.38 -6.80
CA LEU A 19 4.92 1.88 -8.00
C LEU A 19 4.35 2.97 -8.89
N THR A 20 5.18 3.92 -9.33
CA THR A 20 4.71 4.85 -10.35
C THR A 20 5.72 5.05 -11.47
N GLU A 21 5.21 5.19 -12.70
CA GLU A 21 6.00 5.57 -13.86
C GLU A 21 6.66 6.95 -13.68
N TRP A 22 6.06 7.80 -12.85
CA TRP A 22 6.43 9.20 -12.65
C TRP A 22 7.32 9.43 -11.42
N SER A 23 7.30 8.55 -10.43
CA SER A 23 8.11 8.65 -9.22
C SER A 23 8.66 7.30 -8.81
N LYS A 24 9.92 7.04 -9.12
CA LYS A 24 10.64 5.82 -8.71
C LYS A 24 10.86 5.72 -7.20
N ASN A 25 10.46 6.74 -6.42
CA ASN A 25 10.69 6.87 -4.98
C ASN A 25 9.44 7.36 -4.25
N HIS A 26 8.25 6.88 -4.60
CA HIS A 26 7.03 7.21 -3.86
C HIS A 26 7.05 6.50 -2.50
N THR A 27 7.08 7.28 -1.39
CA THR A 27 7.35 6.77 -0.04
C THR A 27 6.11 6.38 0.73
N GLY A 28 4.92 6.50 0.12
CA GLY A 28 3.63 6.21 0.75
C GLY A 28 2.58 5.70 -0.22
N ILE A 29 1.34 5.94 0.10
CA ILE A 29 0.16 5.65 -0.72
C ILE A 29 -0.65 6.93 -0.85
N ASP A 30 -1.07 7.26 -2.08
CA ASP A 30 -1.96 8.38 -2.35
C ASP A 30 -3.41 7.90 -2.48
N TYR A 31 -4.23 8.28 -1.51
CA TYR A 31 -5.65 8.00 -1.51
C TYR A 31 -6.44 9.18 -2.10
N LEU A 32 -7.32 8.91 -3.06
CA LEU A 32 -8.20 9.89 -3.71
C LEU A 32 -9.28 10.42 -2.76
N CYS A 33 -8.86 10.97 -1.62
CA CYS A 33 -9.74 11.59 -0.65
C CYS A 33 -10.16 12.99 -1.13
N PRO A 34 -11.46 13.29 -1.23
CA PRO A 34 -11.92 14.67 -1.43
C PRO A 34 -11.35 15.61 -0.36
N SER A 35 -11.09 16.86 -0.74
CA SER A 35 -10.66 17.89 0.24
C SER A 35 -11.67 18.01 1.37
N GLY A 36 -11.18 18.05 2.61
CA GLY A 36 -12.01 18.10 3.81
C GLY A 36 -12.42 16.73 4.37
N THR A 37 -11.96 15.62 3.79
CA THR A 37 -12.14 14.28 4.39
C THR A 37 -11.41 14.23 5.73
N PRO A 38 -12.07 13.83 6.85
CA PRO A 38 -11.40 13.65 8.13
C PRO A 38 -10.26 12.63 8.03
N VAL A 39 -9.07 13.04 8.45
CA VAL A 39 -7.89 12.19 8.54
C VAL A 39 -7.71 11.74 9.98
N LEU A 40 -7.56 10.43 10.17
CA LEU A 40 -7.55 9.76 11.46
C LEU A 40 -6.18 9.18 11.78
N ALA A 41 -5.78 9.22 13.04
CA ALA A 41 -4.59 8.51 13.49
C ALA A 41 -4.76 6.99 13.28
N SER A 42 -3.87 6.39 12.50
CA SER A 42 -3.91 4.97 12.17
C SER A 42 -3.71 4.06 13.39
N GLU A 43 -3.00 4.56 14.41
CA GLU A 43 -2.84 3.93 15.72
C GLU A 43 -2.57 5.02 16.78
N ALA A 44 -2.73 4.67 18.07
CA ALA A 44 -2.38 5.54 19.18
C ALA A 44 -0.88 5.88 19.18
N GLY A 45 -0.54 7.09 19.55
CA GLY A 45 0.86 7.51 19.53
C GLY A 45 1.08 8.93 20.07
N THR A 46 2.25 9.46 19.79
CA THR A 46 2.63 10.83 20.15
C THR A 46 2.92 11.62 18.88
N VAL A 47 2.30 12.77 18.73
CA VAL A 47 2.58 13.70 17.62
C VAL A 47 4.01 14.21 17.74
N ILE A 48 4.83 13.92 16.73
CA ILE A 48 6.24 14.38 16.68
C ILE A 48 6.44 15.53 15.68
N PHE A 49 5.41 15.84 14.87
CA PHE A 49 5.33 17.02 14.01
C PHE A 49 3.87 17.32 13.68
N ALA A 50 3.49 18.61 13.66
CA ALA A 50 2.19 19.08 13.16
C ALA A 50 2.33 20.51 12.63
N GLY A 51 2.03 20.76 11.36
CA GLY A 51 2.15 22.07 10.73
C GLY A 51 2.63 22.00 9.27
N TRP A 52 3.10 23.15 8.78
CA TRP A 52 3.70 23.25 7.45
C TRP A 52 5.11 22.66 7.44
N LYS A 53 5.41 21.85 6.44
CA LYS A 53 6.72 21.27 6.22
C LYS A 53 7.12 21.43 4.75
N ASP A 54 8.32 22.00 4.54
CA ASP A 54 8.90 22.12 3.20
C ASP A 54 9.33 20.77 2.64
N GLY A 55 9.69 20.75 1.36
CA GLY A 55 10.11 19.52 0.67
C GLY A 55 8.96 18.77 0.01
N GLY A 56 7.82 19.42 -0.15
CA GLY A 56 6.67 18.86 -0.85
C GLY A 56 5.52 18.43 0.07
N TYR A 57 5.76 18.23 1.36
CA TYR A 57 4.80 17.73 2.35
C TYR A 57 3.53 18.57 2.49
N GLY A 58 3.64 19.92 2.41
CA GLY A 58 2.56 20.82 2.76
C GLY A 58 2.23 20.81 4.23
N TYR A 59 0.96 21.01 4.61
CA TYR A 59 0.50 20.78 5.97
C TYR A 59 0.48 19.29 6.25
N THR A 60 1.11 18.88 7.35
CA THR A 60 1.36 17.47 7.63
C THR A 60 1.38 17.18 9.13
N VAL A 61 1.06 15.93 9.49
CA VAL A 61 1.16 15.39 10.85
C VAL A 61 2.02 14.14 10.85
N PHE A 62 2.95 14.03 11.78
CA PHE A 62 3.77 12.83 12.02
C PHE A 62 3.44 12.30 13.40
N ILE A 63 3.17 11.01 13.51
CA ILE A 63 2.87 10.34 14.78
C ILE A 63 3.86 9.21 14.99
N ARG A 64 4.53 9.19 16.14
CA ARG A 64 5.34 8.06 16.58
C ARG A 64 4.53 7.15 17.47
N HIS A 65 4.57 5.85 17.14
CA HIS A 65 3.84 4.79 17.81
C HIS A 65 4.71 4.04 18.82
N PRO A 66 4.11 3.31 19.78
CA PRO A 66 4.87 2.58 20.82
C PRO A 66 5.82 1.49 20.29
N ASP A 67 5.59 0.95 19.09
CA ASP A 67 6.46 -0.02 18.42
C ASP A 67 7.64 0.63 17.67
N GLY A 68 7.78 1.96 17.74
CA GLY A 68 8.83 2.74 17.09
C GLY A 68 8.50 3.15 15.65
N MET A 69 7.42 2.65 15.06
CA MET A 69 6.96 3.10 13.74
C MET A 69 6.51 4.56 13.78
N VAL A 70 6.57 5.21 12.64
CA VAL A 70 6.05 6.56 12.42
C VAL A 70 5.07 6.54 11.27
N THR A 71 3.86 7.09 11.49
CA THR A 71 2.91 7.39 10.41
C THR A 71 2.95 8.87 10.06
N ILE A 72 2.83 9.18 8.78
CA ILE A 72 2.92 10.52 8.20
C ILE A 72 1.70 10.74 7.33
N TYR A 73 1.07 11.91 7.50
CA TYR A 73 -0.16 12.31 6.82
C TYR A 73 0.09 13.66 6.16
N GLU A 74 0.12 13.70 4.82
CA GLU A 74 0.56 14.88 4.05
C GLU A 74 -0.57 15.52 3.26
N HIS A 75 -0.26 16.69 2.70
CA HIS A 75 -1.16 17.51 1.87
C HIS A 75 -2.46 17.94 2.56
N LEU A 76 -2.44 17.99 3.90
CA LEU A 76 -3.59 18.33 4.72
C LEU A 76 -4.01 19.81 4.51
N LEU A 77 -5.23 20.12 4.96
CA LEU A 77 -5.65 21.49 5.15
C LEU A 77 -4.89 22.14 6.31
N LYS A 78 -4.87 23.49 6.34
CA LYS A 78 -4.13 24.28 7.34
C LYS A 78 -4.60 24.05 8.78
N ASP A 79 -5.87 23.78 8.99
CA ASP A 79 -6.47 23.65 10.31
C ASP A 79 -6.18 22.28 10.91
N ILE A 80 -5.01 22.13 11.54
CA ILE A 80 -4.58 20.88 12.19
C ILE A 80 -4.99 20.94 13.67
N PRO A 81 -5.86 20.01 14.16
CA PRO A 81 -6.40 20.04 15.52
C PRO A 81 -5.49 19.44 16.59
N VAL A 82 -4.27 19.05 16.22
CA VAL A 82 -3.27 18.43 17.11
C VAL A 82 -1.97 19.22 17.10
N GLN A 83 -1.15 19.07 18.14
CA GLN A 83 0.11 19.80 18.29
C GLN A 83 1.26 18.88 18.68
N LEU A 84 2.49 19.34 18.46
CA LEU A 84 3.71 18.64 18.85
C LEU A 84 3.67 18.19 20.31
N GLY A 85 4.02 16.93 20.57
CA GLY A 85 4.03 16.30 21.89
C GLY A 85 2.67 15.78 22.36
N GLN A 86 1.57 16.09 21.67
CA GLN A 86 0.24 15.60 22.03
C GLN A 86 0.16 14.08 21.86
N LYS A 87 -0.40 13.40 22.86
CA LYS A 87 -0.83 12.00 22.71
C LYS A 87 -2.17 11.93 22.00
N VAL A 88 -2.25 11.08 21.01
CA VAL A 88 -3.48 10.81 20.25
C VAL A 88 -3.90 9.36 20.38
N LEU A 89 -5.18 9.13 20.34
CA LEU A 89 -5.76 7.79 20.33
C LEU A 89 -5.91 7.30 18.89
N ARG A 90 -5.93 5.99 18.70
CA ARG A 90 -6.33 5.36 17.44
C ARG A 90 -7.70 5.90 17.01
N SER A 91 -7.88 6.22 15.74
CA SER A 91 -9.09 6.82 15.16
C SER A 91 -9.37 8.26 15.58
N GLN A 92 -8.50 8.92 16.33
CA GLN A 92 -8.67 10.34 16.61
C GLN A 92 -8.48 11.16 15.34
N VAL A 93 -9.33 12.15 15.09
CA VAL A 93 -9.16 13.12 14.00
C VAL A 93 -7.91 13.95 14.26
N ILE A 94 -7.01 14.00 13.28
CA ILE A 94 -5.71 14.68 13.35
C ILE A 94 -5.53 15.74 12.26
N GLY A 95 -6.50 15.85 11.34
CA GLY A 95 -6.50 16.81 10.25
C GLY A 95 -7.59 16.49 9.24
N TRP A 96 -7.54 17.19 8.14
CA TRP A 96 -8.43 16.97 6.99
C TRP A 96 -7.60 16.92 5.71
N SER A 97 -7.92 16.00 4.81
CA SER A 97 -7.27 15.91 3.49
C SER A 97 -7.41 17.22 2.72
N GLY A 98 -6.40 17.53 1.93
CA GLY A 98 -6.36 18.75 1.13
C GLY A 98 -5.56 18.55 -0.15
N SER A 99 -4.85 19.61 -0.57
CA SER A 99 -3.96 19.61 -1.73
C SER A 99 -2.82 20.60 -1.52
N THR A 100 -2.27 20.67 -0.31
CA THR A 100 -1.17 21.59 0.03
C THR A 100 0.19 20.97 -0.28
N GLY A 101 1.23 21.80 -0.44
CA GLY A 101 2.56 21.32 -0.80
C GLY A 101 2.69 20.96 -2.27
N ASN A 102 3.45 19.91 -2.59
CA ASN A 102 3.63 19.42 -3.97
C ASN A 102 2.50 18.43 -4.32
N SER A 103 1.35 18.96 -4.66
CA SER A 103 0.13 18.19 -4.95
C SER A 103 -0.55 18.71 -6.20
N THR A 104 -1.01 17.82 -7.07
CA THR A 104 -1.75 18.16 -8.31
C THR A 104 -3.26 18.20 -8.14
N GLY A 105 -3.77 17.78 -6.98
CA GLY A 105 -5.20 17.75 -6.66
C GLY A 105 -5.47 17.14 -5.30
N PRO A 106 -6.72 17.21 -4.80
CA PRO A 106 -7.08 16.68 -3.49
C PRO A 106 -6.77 15.19 -3.35
N HIS A 107 -5.94 14.84 -2.37
CA HIS A 107 -5.61 13.46 -1.98
C HIS A 107 -5.01 13.46 -0.56
N LEU A 108 -4.91 12.29 0.02
CA LEU A 108 -4.11 12.04 1.21
C LEU A 108 -2.90 11.19 0.82
N HIS A 109 -1.70 11.75 0.96
CA HIS A 109 -0.48 10.95 0.98
C HIS A 109 -0.27 10.38 2.38
N PHE A 110 -0.27 9.06 2.48
CA PHE A 110 -0.07 8.33 3.73
C PHE A 110 1.22 7.51 3.67
N GLU A 111 2.16 7.83 4.56
CA GLU A 111 3.47 7.19 4.62
C GLU A 111 3.66 6.49 5.97
N MET A 112 4.38 5.37 5.95
CA MET A 112 4.88 4.70 7.15
C MET A 112 6.39 4.57 7.12
N ARG A 113 7.03 4.77 8.27
CA ARG A 113 8.47 4.57 8.45
C ARG A 113 8.75 3.64 9.62
N ASP A 114 9.76 2.82 9.46
CA ASP A 114 10.27 1.97 10.54
C ASP A 114 11.06 2.77 11.61
N ALA A 115 11.50 2.08 12.66
CA ALA A 115 12.29 2.69 13.76
C ALA A 115 13.63 3.29 13.28
N ASN A 116 14.14 2.89 12.11
CA ASN A 116 15.34 3.43 11.47
C ASN A 116 15.03 4.61 10.53
N ASN A 117 13.78 5.11 10.54
CA ASN A 117 13.29 6.18 9.67
C ASN A 117 13.30 5.83 8.17
N LYS A 118 13.30 4.54 7.82
CA LYS A 118 13.17 4.05 6.45
C LYS A 118 11.69 3.91 6.09
N ALA A 119 11.28 4.45 4.94
CA ALA A 119 9.93 4.27 4.41
C ALA A 119 9.65 2.79 4.12
N VAL A 120 8.48 2.33 4.55
CA VAL A 120 7.99 0.96 4.36
C VAL A 120 6.62 0.99 3.69
N ASN A 121 6.28 -0.07 2.97
CA ASN A 121 4.99 -0.12 2.29
C ASN A 121 3.83 -0.19 3.29
N PRO A 122 2.95 0.85 3.36
CA PRO A 122 1.85 0.87 4.31
C PRO A 122 0.87 -0.30 4.16
N MET A 123 0.74 -0.87 2.95
CA MET A 123 -0.19 -1.98 2.69
C MET A 123 0.10 -3.22 3.54
N TYR A 124 1.35 -3.41 4.00
CA TYR A 124 1.70 -4.55 4.86
C TYR A 124 1.30 -4.36 6.33
N TYR A 125 0.95 -3.14 6.73
CA TYR A 125 0.65 -2.79 8.13
C TYR A 125 -0.80 -2.38 8.32
N LEU A 126 -1.47 -1.95 7.25
CA LEU A 126 -2.87 -1.52 7.28
C LEU A 126 -3.79 -2.74 7.27
N HIS A 127 -4.43 -3.00 8.39
CA HIS A 127 -5.54 -3.93 8.44
C HIS A 127 -6.85 -3.17 8.22
N SER A 128 -7.63 -3.63 7.27
CA SER A 128 -8.98 -3.10 7.07
C SER A 128 -9.82 -3.50 8.29
N SER A 129 -10.40 -2.51 8.97
CA SER A 129 -11.35 -2.71 10.06
C SER A 129 -12.74 -3.15 9.58
N ILE A 130 -12.77 -4.00 8.56
CA ILE A 130 -13.95 -4.83 8.31
C ILE A 130 -13.76 -6.01 9.25
N GLU A 131 -14.71 -6.22 10.16
CA GLU A 131 -14.79 -7.46 10.94
C GLU A 131 -14.51 -8.62 10.00
N GLN A 132 -13.33 -9.21 10.11
CA GLN A 132 -13.06 -10.46 9.42
C GLN A 132 -13.97 -11.50 10.06
N PRO A 133 -14.78 -12.19 9.30
CA PRO A 133 -15.27 -13.47 9.78
C PRO A 133 -14.03 -14.26 10.20
N ILE A 134 -14.12 -14.98 11.33
CA ILE A 134 -13.08 -15.87 11.87
C ILE A 134 -12.33 -16.48 10.68
N PRO A 135 -11.00 -16.27 10.54
CA PRO A 135 -10.29 -16.66 9.33
C PRO A 135 -10.59 -18.14 9.08
N ALA A 136 -11.17 -18.41 7.92
CA ALA A 136 -11.11 -19.76 7.39
C ALA A 136 -9.64 -20.19 7.44
N PRO A 137 -9.35 -21.49 7.73
CA PRO A 137 -7.97 -21.95 7.79
C PRO A 137 -7.25 -21.41 6.55
N LYS A 138 -6.09 -20.75 6.78
CA LYS A 138 -5.33 -20.11 5.69
C LYS A 138 -5.24 -21.10 4.53
N PRO A 139 -5.66 -20.71 3.31
CA PRO A 139 -5.51 -21.60 2.17
C PRO A 139 -4.04 -21.98 2.06
N VAL A 140 -3.76 -23.24 1.80
CA VAL A 140 -2.38 -23.66 1.46
C VAL A 140 -2.07 -23.00 0.11
N LEU A 141 -1.18 -22.00 0.14
CA LEU A 141 -0.79 -21.30 -1.08
C LEU A 141 0.08 -22.22 -1.92
N LYS A 142 -0.21 -22.30 -3.22
CA LYS A 142 0.59 -23.08 -4.16
C LYS A 142 1.90 -22.36 -4.45
N GLY A 143 2.97 -23.09 -4.54
CA GLY A 143 4.25 -22.61 -5.07
C GLY A 143 4.21 -22.48 -6.60
N ALA A 144 5.25 -21.86 -7.17
CA ALA A 144 5.35 -21.71 -8.63
C ALA A 144 5.46 -23.07 -9.37
N ASP A 145 6.08 -24.04 -8.73
CA ASP A 145 6.26 -25.41 -9.21
C ASP A 145 4.94 -26.22 -9.24
N GLU A 146 3.91 -25.75 -8.55
CA GLU A 146 2.57 -26.33 -8.56
C GLU A 146 1.66 -25.76 -9.68
N LEU A 147 2.10 -24.66 -10.32
CA LEU A 147 1.47 -24.13 -11.52
C LEU A 147 2.02 -24.88 -12.72
N GLY A 148 1.15 -25.38 -13.59
CA GLY A 148 1.59 -26.12 -14.79
C GLY A 148 2.41 -25.25 -15.74
N GLU A 149 3.43 -25.85 -16.38
CA GLU A 149 4.17 -25.21 -17.47
C GLU A 149 3.33 -25.17 -18.74
N ASN A 150 3.35 -24.05 -19.48
CA ASN A 150 2.58 -23.80 -20.70
C ASN A 150 1.05 -23.97 -20.54
N VAL A 151 0.52 -23.78 -19.35
CA VAL A 151 -0.93 -23.79 -19.09
C VAL A 151 -1.45 -22.38 -18.87
N GLU A 152 -2.73 -22.19 -19.16
CA GLU A 152 -3.41 -20.93 -18.85
C GLU A 152 -3.58 -20.79 -17.33
N VAL A 153 -3.19 -19.65 -16.80
CA VAL A 153 -3.39 -19.26 -15.40
C VAL A 153 -4.23 -17.99 -15.33
N VAL A 154 -4.93 -17.79 -14.24
CA VAL A 154 -5.77 -16.60 -14.04
C VAL A 154 -5.34 -15.83 -12.81
N CYS A 155 -5.33 -14.51 -12.91
CA CYS A 155 -5.12 -13.64 -11.77
C CYS A 155 -6.37 -13.67 -10.86
N THR A 156 -6.25 -14.19 -9.65
CA THR A 156 -7.35 -14.26 -8.66
C THR A 156 -7.55 -12.94 -7.91
N ALA A 157 -6.52 -12.09 -7.90
CA ALA A 157 -6.54 -10.72 -7.38
C ALA A 157 -5.78 -9.80 -8.32
N GLY A 158 -5.91 -8.49 -8.17
CA GLY A 158 -5.14 -7.54 -8.97
C GLY A 158 -3.64 -7.81 -8.84
N ALA A 159 -3.03 -8.40 -9.86
CA ALA A 159 -1.64 -8.83 -9.85
C ALA A 159 -0.73 -7.74 -10.40
N LYS A 160 0.40 -7.49 -9.74
CA LYS A 160 1.43 -6.59 -10.28
C LYS A 160 2.27 -7.34 -11.29
N ALA A 161 2.58 -6.69 -12.39
CA ALA A 161 3.44 -7.20 -13.44
C ALA A 161 4.75 -6.41 -13.52
N TRP A 162 5.85 -7.11 -13.84
CA TRP A 162 7.20 -6.56 -13.97
C TRP A 162 7.84 -7.05 -15.27
N ASN A 163 8.71 -6.22 -15.85
CA ASN A 163 9.59 -6.64 -16.94
C ASN A 163 10.83 -7.38 -16.38
N ASP A 164 11.70 -7.87 -17.28
CA ASP A 164 12.93 -8.61 -16.93
C ASP A 164 13.87 -7.83 -15.99
N ASN A 165 13.81 -6.51 -16.00
CA ASN A 165 14.58 -5.66 -15.08
C ASN A 165 13.85 -5.40 -13.77
N PHE A 166 12.69 -6.05 -13.54
CA PHE A 166 11.79 -5.82 -12.41
C PHE A 166 11.39 -4.35 -12.24
N SER A 167 11.22 -3.64 -13.34
CA SER A 167 10.51 -2.36 -13.37
C SER A 167 9.02 -2.64 -13.49
N SER A 168 8.20 -1.97 -12.67
CA SER A 168 6.74 -2.19 -12.66
C SER A 168 6.14 -1.91 -14.04
N PHE A 169 5.36 -2.86 -14.52
CA PHE A 169 4.58 -2.76 -15.76
C PHE A 169 3.15 -2.25 -15.51
N GLY A 170 2.71 -2.30 -14.25
CA GLY A 170 1.36 -1.95 -13.87
C GLY A 170 0.68 -3.03 -13.02
N VAL A 171 -0.63 -2.96 -12.95
CA VAL A 171 -1.46 -3.95 -12.24
C VAL A 171 -2.37 -4.63 -13.25
N LEU A 172 -2.28 -5.95 -13.32
CA LEU A 172 -3.19 -6.77 -14.10
C LEU A 172 -4.52 -6.89 -13.34
N PRO A 173 -5.67 -6.63 -13.99
CA PRO A 173 -6.96 -6.82 -13.36
C PRO A 173 -7.20 -8.27 -12.91
N GLN A 174 -8.01 -8.45 -11.87
CA GLN A 174 -8.53 -9.78 -11.53
C GLN A 174 -9.24 -10.41 -12.74
N GLY A 175 -9.01 -11.69 -12.96
CA GLY A 175 -9.55 -12.43 -14.11
C GLY A 175 -8.70 -12.31 -15.38
N THR A 176 -7.57 -11.56 -15.37
CA THR A 176 -6.62 -11.58 -16.49
C THR A 176 -6.07 -13.00 -16.68
N LYS A 177 -6.15 -13.49 -17.91
CA LYS A 177 -5.64 -14.80 -18.31
C LYS A 177 -4.27 -14.67 -18.94
N LEU A 178 -3.37 -15.52 -18.53
CA LEU A 178 -1.96 -15.55 -18.94
C LEU A 178 -1.54 -17.00 -19.22
N ILE A 179 -0.46 -17.18 -19.95
CA ILE A 179 0.19 -18.50 -20.08
C ILE A 179 1.41 -18.52 -19.18
N ASN A 180 1.42 -19.42 -18.20
CA ASN A 180 2.61 -19.66 -17.38
C ASN A 180 3.66 -20.44 -18.18
N THR A 181 4.88 -19.92 -18.26
CA THR A 181 5.98 -20.56 -19.02
C THR A 181 6.69 -21.67 -18.25
N GLY A 182 6.43 -21.77 -16.94
CA GLY A 182 7.21 -22.61 -16.02
C GLY A 182 8.52 -21.98 -15.55
N GLU A 183 8.95 -20.85 -16.14
CA GLU A 183 10.15 -20.14 -15.69
C GLU A 183 9.84 -19.35 -14.40
N THR A 184 10.67 -19.51 -13.39
CA THR A 184 10.47 -18.88 -12.07
C THR A 184 11.70 -18.13 -11.61
N GLN A 185 11.50 -17.09 -10.81
CA GLN A 185 12.56 -16.33 -10.18
C GLN A 185 12.20 -15.95 -8.74
N GLU A 186 13.13 -16.18 -7.81
CA GLU A 186 13.01 -15.75 -6.43
C GLU A 186 13.56 -14.33 -6.26
N ARG A 187 12.78 -13.42 -5.66
CA ARG A 187 13.20 -12.06 -5.35
C ARG A 187 12.48 -11.50 -4.14
N ASN A 188 13.22 -10.96 -3.17
CA ASN A 188 12.69 -10.36 -1.94
C ASN A 188 11.76 -11.29 -1.14
N GLY A 189 11.97 -12.61 -1.20
CA GLY A 189 11.15 -13.61 -0.50
C GLY A 189 9.84 -13.97 -1.22
N PHE A 190 9.68 -13.56 -2.47
CA PHE A 190 8.54 -13.92 -3.31
C PHE A 190 9.00 -14.70 -4.53
N THR A 191 8.19 -15.68 -4.93
CA THR A 191 8.37 -16.42 -6.19
C THR A 191 7.55 -15.77 -7.29
N TYR A 192 8.17 -15.48 -8.42
CA TYR A 192 7.57 -14.91 -9.62
C TYR A 192 7.58 -15.94 -10.73
N CYS A 193 6.49 -16.00 -11.49
CA CYS A 193 6.41 -16.75 -12.73
C CYS A 193 6.50 -15.83 -13.93
N LEU A 194 7.24 -16.24 -14.96
CA LEU A 194 7.20 -15.60 -16.27
C LEU A 194 5.93 -16.03 -17.00
N CYS A 195 5.13 -15.08 -17.42
CA CYS A 195 3.89 -15.32 -18.13
C CYS A 195 3.84 -14.57 -19.47
N TYR A 196 3.16 -15.15 -20.46
CA TYR A 196 2.82 -14.49 -21.73
C TYR A 196 1.34 -14.06 -21.73
N ALA A 197 0.96 -12.84 -22.06
CA ALA A 197 0.63 -12.27 -23.39
C ALA A 197 1.67 -11.25 -23.92
N GLU A 198 2.38 -10.56 -23.08
CA GLU A 198 3.72 -10.04 -23.28
C GLU A 198 4.57 -10.60 -22.12
N PRO A 199 5.88 -10.84 -22.28
CA PRO A 199 6.66 -11.46 -21.21
C PRO A 199 6.65 -10.55 -19.96
N VAL A 200 5.91 -10.98 -18.96
CA VAL A 200 5.78 -10.28 -17.68
C VAL A 200 6.00 -11.25 -16.52
N TRP A 201 6.70 -10.78 -15.50
CA TRP A 201 6.85 -11.51 -14.25
C TRP A 201 5.68 -11.18 -13.33
N VAL A 202 4.99 -12.19 -12.84
CA VAL A 202 3.85 -12.05 -11.93
C VAL A 202 4.11 -12.88 -10.68
N ALA A 203 3.89 -12.30 -9.50
CA ALA A 203 4.01 -13.04 -8.25
C ALA A 203 2.96 -14.17 -8.20
N VAL A 204 3.38 -15.37 -7.79
CA VAL A 204 2.49 -16.52 -7.65
C VAL A 204 1.52 -16.31 -6.50
N ASN A 205 2.01 -15.75 -5.42
CA ASN A 205 1.23 -15.31 -4.26
C ASN A 205 1.95 -14.15 -3.56
N ASP A 206 1.27 -13.46 -2.66
CA ASP A 206 1.82 -12.35 -1.88
C ASP A 206 2.06 -12.73 -0.40
N GLY A 207 2.04 -14.02 -0.09
CA GLY A 207 2.16 -14.55 1.26
C GLY A 207 0.83 -14.68 2.02
N GLU A 208 -0.25 -14.08 1.51
CA GLU A 208 -1.60 -14.14 2.10
C GLU A 208 -2.65 -14.59 1.08
N THR A 209 -2.50 -14.23 -0.18
CA THR A 209 -3.47 -14.48 -1.25
C THR A 209 -2.79 -15.19 -2.41
N GLN A 210 -3.43 -16.23 -2.95
CA GLN A 210 -3.03 -16.82 -4.22
C GLN A 210 -3.31 -15.81 -5.33
N ILE A 211 -2.30 -15.45 -6.12
CA ILE A 211 -2.41 -14.45 -7.19
C ILE A 211 -2.63 -15.12 -8.54
N LEU A 212 -1.97 -16.26 -8.78
CA LEU A 212 -2.13 -17.04 -9.99
C LEU A 212 -2.70 -18.42 -9.67
N GLU A 213 -3.66 -18.86 -10.44
CA GLU A 213 -4.24 -20.21 -10.40
C GLU A 213 -4.36 -20.77 -11.81
N ASN A 214 -4.27 -22.09 -11.93
CA ASN A 214 -4.54 -22.76 -13.19
C ASN A 214 -6.01 -22.56 -13.58
N VAL A 215 -6.28 -22.40 -14.86
CA VAL A 215 -7.64 -22.40 -15.42
C VAL A 215 -8.07 -23.87 -15.53
N GLU A 216 -9.20 -24.22 -14.88
CA GLU A 216 -9.85 -25.54 -14.98
C GLU A 216 -10.58 -25.73 -16.34
#